data_8813a157aab6855a3e0498d2540f5fe3
#
_entry.id   8813a157aab6855a3e0498d2540f5fe3
#
_cell.length_a   1.000
_cell.length_b   1.000
_cell.length_c   1.000
_cell.angle_alpha   90.00
_cell.angle_beta   90.00
_cell.angle_gamma   90.00
#
_symmetry.space_group_name_H-M   'P 1'
#
loop_
_entity.id
_entity.type
_entity.pdbx_description
1 polymer ?
#
loop_
_entity_poly.entity_id
_entity_poly.type
_entity_poly.pdbx_seq_one_letter_code
_entity_poly.pdbx_strand_id
1 'polypeptide(L)'
;MKDHNNLISNQDLTDKKNEIFIFRYDPTSSFEGMFEEFWQAVDGKKQSIEPHVVRSNSIEALYTNMTKNRLQVFKAVVEKNPVNIEELANLLNKNYTMVRRDIHILEGMGLVRLERTEKEKGYKTIKPIALYKRIVFDFPMQEQISVKKPTNRPTV
;
A
#
# COMPACT_ATOMS: atom_id res chain seq x y z
N MET A 1 36.99 6.48 21.20
CA MET A 1 35.54 6.61 21.15
C MET A 1 35.19 7.50 19.99
N LYS A 2 34.71 6.90 18.91
CA LYS A 2 34.16 7.67 17.79
C LYS A 2 32.65 7.74 18.01
N ASP A 3 32.21 8.91 18.44
CA ASP A 3 30.78 9.23 18.43
C ASP A 3 30.31 9.21 16.98
N HIS A 4 29.73 8.11 16.59
CA HIS A 4 28.95 8.08 15.38
C HIS A 4 27.64 8.81 15.67
N ASN A 5 27.70 10.13 15.69
CA ASN A 5 26.52 10.93 15.42
C ASN A 5 26.06 10.59 14.02
N ASN A 6 25.23 9.58 13.95
CA ASN A 6 24.46 9.28 12.77
C ASN A 6 23.45 10.41 12.59
N LEU A 7 23.93 11.53 12.07
CA LEU A 7 23.08 12.58 11.55
C LEU A 7 22.34 11.95 10.38
N ILE A 8 21.14 11.45 10.67
CA ILE A 8 20.19 11.01 9.64
C ILE A 8 19.98 12.23 8.77
N SER A 9 20.44 12.18 7.53
CA SER A 9 20.27 13.27 6.61
C SER A 9 18.78 13.48 6.34
N ASN A 10 18.36 14.70 6.07
CA ASN A 10 16.96 14.98 5.70
C ASN A 10 16.52 14.15 4.48
N GLN A 11 17.47 13.71 3.67
CA GLN A 11 17.25 12.85 2.53
C GLN A 11 16.88 11.42 2.96
N ASP A 12 17.57 10.90 3.98
CA ASP A 12 17.25 9.58 4.56
C ASP A 12 15.86 9.53 5.20
N LEU A 13 15.42 10.65 5.78
CA LEU A 13 14.08 10.77 6.35
C LEU A 13 13.01 10.86 5.24
N THR A 14 13.34 11.50 4.14
CA THR A 14 12.45 11.60 2.97
C THR A 14 12.32 10.24 2.28
N ASP A 15 13.43 9.52 2.14
CA ASP A 15 13.45 8.19 1.54
C ASP A 15 12.69 7.18 2.43
N LYS A 16 12.86 7.24 3.74
CA LYS A 16 12.09 6.40 4.68
C LYS A 16 10.59 6.71 4.66
N LYS A 17 10.23 7.97 4.46
CA LYS A 17 8.83 8.38 4.32
C LYS A 17 8.19 7.81 3.06
N ASN A 18 8.97 7.68 1.99
CA ASN A 18 8.52 7.10 0.74
C ASN A 18 8.44 5.56 0.75
N GLU A 19 8.95 4.92 1.80
CA GLU A 19 8.91 3.46 1.94
C GLU A 19 7.65 2.92 2.64
N ILE A 20 6.78 3.81 3.12
CA ILE A 20 5.61 3.46 3.91
C ILE A 20 4.33 3.68 3.11
N PHE A 21 3.51 2.65 3.05
CA PHE A 21 2.17 2.71 2.51
C PHE A 21 1.15 2.66 3.65
N ILE A 22 0.20 3.60 3.66
CA ILE A 22 -0.76 3.75 4.75
C ILE A 22 -2.16 3.45 4.26
N PHE A 23 -2.82 2.50 4.92
CA PHE A 23 -4.26 2.31 4.84
C PHE A 23 -4.91 3.06 6.00
N ARG A 24 -5.64 4.12 5.69
CA ARG A 24 -6.27 4.99 6.69
C ARG A 24 -7.77 4.84 6.69
N TYR A 25 -8.34 4.59 7.86
CA TYR A 25 -9.77 4.72 8.06
C TYR A 25 -10.15 6.20 8.16
N ASP A 26 -11.04 6.63 7.29
CA ASP A 26 -11.57 7.99 7.27
C ASP A 26 -13.07 7.95 7.03
N PRO A 27 -13.88 8.10 8.09
CA PRO A 27 -15.33 8.00 7.98
C PRO A 27 -15.94 9.13 7.17
N THR A 28 -15.20 10.21 6.91
CA THR A 28 -15.65 11.35 6.11
C THR A 28 -15.38 11.17 4.62
N SER A 29 -14.55 10.19 4.22
CA SER A 29 -14.28 9.96 2.81
C SER A 29 -15.48 9.31 2.13
N SER A 30 -15.83 9.78 0.94
CA SER A 30 -16.84 9.14 0.11
C SER A 30 -16.21 8.04 -0.74
N PHE A 31 -16.96 6.95 -0.96
CA PHE A 31 -16.52 5.87 -1.84
C PHE A 31 -16.23 6.39 -3.27
N GLU A 32 -17.07 7.27 -3.78
CA GLU A 32 -16.90 7.88 -5.11
C GLU A 32 -15.64 8.74 -5.16
N GLY A 33 -15.37 9.55 -4.15
CA GLY A 33 -14.16 10.39 -4.08
C GLY A 33 -12.89 9.56 -4.03
N MET A 34 -12.87 8.45 -3.28
CA MET A 34 -11.75 7.53 -3.22
C MET A 34 -11.48 6.86 -4.57
N PHE A 35 -12.52 6.44 -5.25
CA PHE A 35 -12.42 5.82 -6.56
C PHE A 35 -11.88 6.80 -7.61
N GLU A 36 -12.36 8.05 -7.59
CA GLU A 36 -11.85 9.10 -8.45
C GLU A 36 -10.38 9.44 -8.17
N GLU A 37 -10.00 9.58 -6.90
CA GLU A 37 -8.61 9.82 -6.51
C GLU A 37 -7.69 8.69 -6.96
N PHE A 38 -8.12 7.45 -6.81
CA PHE A 38 -7.40 6.28 -7.28
C PHE A 38 -7.18 6.32 -8.80
N TRP A 39 -8.23 6.54 -9.56
CA TRP A 39 -8.14 6.61 -11.02
C TRP A 39 -7.36 7.81 -11.52
N GLN A 40 -7.46 8.95 -10.86
CA GLN A 40 -6.67 10.13 -11.19
C GLN A 40 -5.17 9.90 -10.91
N ALA A 41 -4.85 9.18 -9.86
CA ALA A 41 -3.46 8.79 -9.56
C ALA A 41 -2.92 7.80 -10.60
N VAL A 42 -3.72 6.84 -11.04
CA VAL A 42 -3.36 5.88 -12.10
C VAL A 42 -3.15 6.57 -13.44
N ASP A 43 -3.98 7.55 -13.77
CA ASP A 43 -3.87 8.32 -15.01
C ASP A 43 -2.79 9.41 -14.96
N GLY A 44 -2.11 9.58 -13.85
CA GLY A 44 -1.06 10.58 -13.67
C GLY A 44 -1.54 12.04 -13.72
N LYS A 45 -2.85 12.27 -13.68
CA LYS A 45 -3.46 13.60 -13.82
C LYS A 45 -3.50 14.43 -12.55
N LYS A 46 -3.28 13.82 -11.39
CA LYS A 46 -3.25 14.50 -10.11
C LYS A 46 -2.13 13.96 -9.25
N GLN A 47 -1.19 14.82 -8.89
CA GLN A 47 -0.30 14.51 -7.78
C GLN A 47 -1.15 14.47 -6.52
N SER A 48 -1.36 13.27 -5.99
CA SER A 48 -1.95 13.12 -4.67
C SER A 48 -1.09 13.87 -3.66
N ILE A 49 -1.72 14.65 -2.81
CA ILE A 49 -1.04 15.37 -1.72
C ILE A 49 -0.38 14.37 -0.75
N GLU A 50 -0.88 13.14 -0.71
CA GLU A 50 -0.34 12.02 0.06
C GLU A 50 -0.31 10.75 -0.80
N PRO A 51 0.67 10.58 -1.69
CA PRO A 51 0.70 9.47 -2.66
C PRO A 51 0.79 8.08 -2.03
N HIS A 52 1.05 8.01 -0.73
CA HIS A 52 1.25 6.77 0.02
C HIS A 52 0.07 6.40 0.92
N VAL A 53 -1.04 7.12 0.81
CA VAL A 53 -2.20 6.93 1.69
C VAL A 53 -3.41 6.54 0.88
N VAL A 54 -4.01 5.40 1.21
CA VAL A 54 -5.33 5.00 0.74
C VAL A 54 -6.31 5.17 1.89
N ARG A 55 -7.35 5.94 1.67
CA ARG A 55 -8.40 6.18 2.64
C ARG A 55 -9.61 5.31 2.37
N SER A 56 -10.25 4.82 3.40
CA SER A 56 -11.50 4.10 3.32
C SER A 56 -12.43 4.53 4.43
N ASN A 57 -13.70 4.71 4.11
CA ASN A 57 -14.75 4.96 5.09
C ASN A 57 -15.31 3.65 5.71
N SER A 58 -14.80 2.53 5.29
CA SER A 58 -15.20 1.21 5.77
C SER A 58 -14.00 0.45 6.32
N ILE A 59 -14.07 0.09 7.59
CA ILE A 59 -13.06 -0.78 8.22
C ILE A 59 -13.04 -2.15 7.53
N GLU A 60 -14.20 -2.69 7.19
CA GLU A 60 -14.31 -3.98 6.49
C GLU A 60 -13.61 -3.94 5.12
N ALA A 61 -13.76 -2.85 4.37
CA ALA A 61 -13.11 -2.71 3.07
C ALA A 61 -11.57 -2.75 3.17
N LEU A 62 -11.00 -2.19 4.24
CA LEU A 62 -9.56 -2.27 4.49
C LEU A 62 -9.10 -3.71 4.71
N TYR A 63 -9.83 -4.48 5.49
CA TYR A 63 -9.51 -5.90 5.74
C TYR A 63 -9.77 -6.78 4.52
N THR A 64 -10.83 -6.51 3.78
CA THR A 64 -11.18 -7.28 2.58
C THR A 64 -10.16 -7.08 1.46
N ASN A 65 -9.64 -5.88 1.31
CA ASN A 65 -8.67 -5.56 0.28
C ASN A 65 -7.26 -6.07 0.61
N MET A 66 -6.91 -6.09 1.90
CA MET A 66 -5.61 -6.59 2.33
C MET A 66 -5.75 -7.83 3.19
N THR A 67 -5.94 -8.96 2.54
CA THR A 67 -6.05 -10.27 3.20
C THR A 67 -4.68 -10.75 3.70
N LYS A 68 -4.70 -11.70 4.62
CA LYS A 68 -3.48 -12.38 5.10
C LYS A 68 -2.64 -12.94 3.94
N ASN A 69 -3.28 -13.55 2.96
CA ASN A 69 -2.59 -14.10 1.80
C ASN A 69 -1.90 -13.01 0.96
N ARG A 70 -2.56 -11.88 0.73
CA ARG A 70 -1.96 -10.75 0.01
C ARG A 70 -0.81 -10.13 0.78
N LEU A 71 -0.92 -10.02 2.11
CA LEU A 71 0.19 -9.57 2.95
C LEU A 71 1.39 -10.51 2.83
N GLN A 72 1.18 -11.81 2.82
CA GLN A 72 2.25 -12.80 2.63
C GLN A 72 2.90 -12.70 1.25
N VAL A 73 2.10 -12.50 0.21
CA VAL A 73 2.59 -12.28 -1.16
C VAL A 73 3.44 -11.02 -1.22
N PHE A 74 2.94 -9.91 -0.69
CA PHE A 74 3.68 -8.65 -0.64
C PHE A 74 4.98 -8.77 0.15
N LYS A 75 4.93 -9.40 1.33
CA LYS A 75 6.11 -9.66 2.15
C LYS A 75 7.18 -10.44 1.38
N ALA A 76 6.80 -11.47 0.65
CA ALA A 76 7.72 -12.27 -0.15
C ALA A 76 8.35 -11.45 -1.30
N VAL A 77 7.58 -10.57 -1.94
CA VAL A 77 8.11 -9.66 -2.96
C VAL A 77 9.18 -8.73 -2.37
N VAL A 78 8.92 -8.16 -1.20
CA VAL A 78 9.86 -7.27 -0.50
C VAL A 78 11.13 -8.01 -0.07
N GLU A 79 10.99 -9.16 0.57
CA GLU A 79 12.11 -9.88 1.19
C GLU A 79 12.92 -10.71 0.21
N LYS A 80 12.28 -11.33 -0.77
CA LYS A 80 12.90 -12.30 -1.67
C LYS A 80 13.24 -11.75 -3.04
N ASN A 81 12.66 -10.62 -3.43
CA ASN A 81 12.86 -10.00 -4.73
C ASN A 81 12.80 -11.03 -5.88
N PRO A 82 11.68 -11.74 -6.05
CA PRO A 82 11.56 -12.80 -7.04
C PRO A 82 11.72 -12.25 -8.47
N VAL A 83 12.30 -13.05 -9.33
CA VAL A 83 12.58 -12.67 -10.73
C VAL A 83 11.32 -12.70 -11.60
N ASN A 84 10.30 -13.47 -11.19
CA ASN A 84 9.02 -13.56 -11.86
C ASN A 84 7.93 -14.07 -10.89
N ILE A 85 6.68 -14.09 -11.35
CA ILE A 85 5.55 -14.55 -10.54
C ILE A 85 5.62 -16.06 -10.28
N GLU A 86 6.17 -16.83 -11.21
CA GLU A 86 6.31 -18.27 -11.06
C GLU A 86 7.28 -18.63 -9.90
N GLU A 87 8.42 -17.98 -9.84
CA GLU A 87 9.34 -18.12 -8.72
C GLU A 87 8.69 -17.70 -7.41
N LEU A 88 7.94 -16.60 -7.41
CA LEU A 88 7.20 -16.15 -6.23
C LEU A 88 6.20 -17.19 -5.74
N ALA A 89 5.43 -17.80 -6.65
CA ALA A 89 4.50 -18.87 -6.31
C ALA A 89 5.21 -20.08 -5.71
N ASN A 90 6.36 -20.47 -6.28
CA ASN A 90 7.18 -21.56 -5.76
C ASN A 90 7.74 -21.25 -4.38
N LEU A 91 8.25 -20.05 -4.15
CA LEU A 91 8.74 -19.61 -2.84
C LEU A 91 7.67 -19.63 -1.76
N LEU A 92 6.44 -19.33 -2.13
CA LEU A 92 5.28 -19.34 -1.23
C LEU A 92 4.63 -20.71 -1.11
N ASN A 93 5.02 -21.66 -1.95
CA ASN A 93 4.34 -22.96 -2.09
C ASN A 93 2.82 -22.79 -2.32
N LYS A 94 2.47 -21.89 -3.22
CA LYS A 94 1.09 -21.55 -3.56
C LYS A 94 0.82 -21.72 -5.05
N ASN A 95 -0.47 -21.84 -5.37
CA ASN A 95 -0.91 -21.93 -6.76
C ASN A 95 -0.57 -20.64 -7.51
N TYR A 96 0.02 -20.78 -8.69
CA TYR A 96 0.41 -19.67 -9.57
C TYR A 96 -0.76 -18.73 -9.89
N THR A 97 -1.92 -19.27 -10.20
CA THR A 97 -3.10 -18.46 -10.57
C THR A 97 -3.56 -17.58 -9.41
N MET A 98 -3.51 -18.10 -8.18
CA MET A 98 -3.87 -17.33 -6.99
C MET A 98 -2.85 -16.24 -6.70
N VAL A 99 -1.56 -16.54 -6.79
CA VAL A 99 -0.49 -15.57 -6.58
C VAL A 99 -0.53 -14.49 -7.65
N ARG A 100 -0.74 -14.84 -8.90
CA ARG A 100 -0.90 -13.88 -9.99
C ARG A 100 -2.06 -12.92 -9.74
N ARG A 101 -3.20 -13.44 -9.29
CA ARG A 101 -4.36 -12.59 -8.96
C ARG A 101 -4.05 -11.64 -7.82
N ASP A 102 -3.41 -12.11 -6.77
CA ASP A 102 -3.02 -11.26 -5.63
C ASP A 102 -2.00 -10.18 -6.06
N ILE A 103 -1.06 -10.51 -6.92
CA ILE A 103 -0.11 -9.54 -7.48
C ILE A 103 -0.82 -8.47 -8.30
N HIS A 104 -1.80 -8.82 -9.13
CA HIS A 104 -2.56 -7.84 -9.89
C HIS A 104 -3.39 -6.92 -8.99
N ILE A 105 -3.92 -7.44 -7.90
CA ILE A 105 -4.63 -6.61 -6.90
C ILE A 105 -3.66 -5.66 -6.20
N LEU A 106 -2.47 -6.13 -5.82
CA LEU A 106 -1.42 -5.31 -5.21
C LEU A 106 -0.91 -4.23 -6.17
N GLU A 107 -0.80 -4.54 -7.46
CA GLU A 107 -0.51 -3.56 -8.51
C GLU A 107 -1.60 -2.49 -8.59
N GLY A 108 -2.85 -2.92 -8.61
CA GLY A 108 -3.99 -1.99 -8.62
C GLY A 108 -4.06 -1.07 -7.42
N MET A 109 -3.60 -1.52 -6.27
CA MET A 109 -3.48 -0.69 -5.06
C MET A 109 -2.24 0.23 -5.06
N GLY A 110 -1.33 0.06 -6.00
CA GLY A 110 -0.11 0.85 -6.06
C GLY A 110 1.02 0.36 -5.16
N LEU A 111 0.93 -0.84 -4.59
CA LEU A 111 1.95 -1.43 -3.72
C LEU A 111 3.07 -2.11 -4.48
N VAL A 112 2.78 -2.61 -5.66
CA VAL A 112 3.68 -3.36 -6.53
C VAL A 112 3.62 -2.79 -7.93
N ARG A 113 4.78 -2.73 -8.58
CA ARG A 113 4.90 -2.44 -10.00
C ARG A 113 5.31 -3.73 -10.73
N LEU A 114 4.80 -3.93 -11.93
CA LEU A 114 5.17 -5.07 -12.76
C LEU A 114 6.10 -4.62 -13.88
N GLU A 115 7.28 -5.21 -13.92
CA GLU A 115 8.19 -5.08 -15.06
C GLU A 115 8.01 -6.28 -15.99
N ARG A 116 7.65 -5.97 -17.23
CA ARG A 116 7.55 -6.97 -18.29
C ARG A 116 8.84 -6.96 -19.09
N THR A 117 9.55 -8.08 -19.06
CA THR A 117 10.75 -8.28 -19.86
C THR A 117 10.50 -9.36 -20.90
N GLU A 118 10.87 -9.08 -22.15
CA GLU A 118 10.88 -10.08 -23.21
C GLU A 118 12.19 -10.87 -23.11
N LYS A 119 12.10 -12.16 -22.81
CA LYS A 119 13.23 -13.08 -22.97
C LYS A 119 13.34 -13.51 -24.46
N GLU A 120 14.55 -13.88 -24.85
CA GLU A 120 14.81 -14.56 -26.12
C GLU A 120 13.76 -15.66 -26.36
N LYS A 121 13.21 -15.75 -27.58
CA LYS A 121 12.13 -16.64 -28.00
C LYS A 121 10.70 -16.22 -27.63
N GLY A 122 10.42 -14.94 -27.36
CA GLY A 122 9.06 -14.44 -27.18
C GLY A 122 8.38 -14.75 -25.86
N TYR A 123 9.10 -15.30 -24.88
CA TYR A 123 8.57 -15.52 -23.53
C TYR A 123 8.59 -14.22 -22.75
N LYS A 124 7.40 -13.73 -22.40
CA LYS A 124 7.25 -12.58 -21.52
C LYS A 124 7.36 -13.02 -20.07
N THR A 125 8.34 -12.50 -19.36
CA THR A 125 8.42 -12.65 -17.90
C THR A 125 7.92 -11.38 -17.22
N ILE A 126 7.18 -11.56 -16.15
CA ILE A 126 6.64 -10.47 -15.34
C ILE A 126 7.34 -10.51 -13.98
N LYS A 127 8.13 -9.47 -13.71
CA LYS A 127 8.81 -9.30 -12.43
C LYS A 127 8.01 -8.36 -11.54
N PRO A 128 7.55 -8.81 -10.35
CA PRO A 128 6.93 -7.93 -9.39
C PRO A 128 8.01 -7.15 -8.62
N ILE A 129 7.81 -5.84 -8.48
CA ILE A 129 8.68 -4.94 -7.73
C ILE A 129 7.88 -4.25 -6.66
N ALA A 130 8.28 -4.42 -5.40
CA ALA A 130 7.68 -3.72 -4.29
C ALA A 130 8.05 -2.23 -4.33
N LEU A 131 7.05 -1.36 -4.30
CA LEU A 131 7.24 0.09 -4.25
C LEU A 131 7.41 0.61 -2.83
N TYR A 132 6.99 -0.16 -1.86
CA TYR A 132 7.06 0.15 -0.43
C TYR A 132 7.61 -1.03 0.34
N LYS A 133 8.19 -0.78 1.51
CA LYS A 133 8.73 -1.81 2.39
C LYS A 133 7.88 -2.04 3.63
N ARG A 134 6.96 -1.13 3.92
CA ARG A 134 6.13 -1.16 5.11
C ARG A 134 4.69 -0.80 4.80
N ILE A 135 3.77 -1.54 5.39
CA ILE A 135 2.34 -1.23 5.36
C ILE A 135 1.92 -0.84 6.78
N VAL A 136 1.20 0.26 6.90
CA VAL A 136 0.63 0.73 8.16
C VAL A 136 -0.88 0.81 8.02
N PHE A 137 -1.59 0.24 8.99
CA PHE A 137 -3.03 0.42 9.14
C PHE A 137 -3.27 1.50 10.20
N ASP A 138 -3.84 2.60 9.78
CA ASP A 138 -4.09 3.77 10.60
C ASP A 138 -5.60 3.94 10.85
N PHE A 139 -5.99 3.85 12.12
CA PHE A 139 -7.37 4.00 12.56
C PHE A 139 -7.47 5.17 13.56
N PRO A 140 -7.57 6.42 13.06
CA PRO A 140 -7.65 7.58 13.95
C PRO A 140 -9.05 7.69 14.57
N MET A 141 -9.23 7.08 15.73
CA MET A 141 -10.51 7.05 16.43
C MET A 141 -10.84 8.33 17.19
N GLN A 142 -9.84 9.11 17.57
CA GLN A 142 -10.03 10.26 18.45
C GLN A 142 -10.40 11.54 17.72
N GLU A 143 -9.97 11.72 16.49
CA GLU A 143 -10.32 12.91 15.69
C GLU A 143 -11.82 13.03 15.47
N GLN A 144 -12.52 11.92 15.46
CA GLN A 144 -13.97 11.89 15.29
C GLN A 144 -14.73 12.39 16.51
N ILE A 145 -14.14 12.28 17.69
CA ILE A 145 -14.74 12.68 18.97
C ILE A 145 -14.48 14.16 19.24
N SER A 146 -13.34 14.68 18.79
CA SER A 146 -12.94 16.07 19.04
C SER A 146 -13.67 17.09 18.17
N VAL A 147 -14.21 16.71 17.04
CA VAL A 147 -14.85 17.60 16.06
C VAL A 147 -16.26 18.01 16.50
N LYS A 148 -16.91 17.27 17.37
CA LYS A 148 -18.20 17.61 17.93
C LYS A 148 -18.11 17.59 19.45
N LYS A 149 -17.59 18.67 20.04
CA LYS A 149 -17.98 18.97 21.41
C LYS A 149 -19.49 19.14 21.41
N PRO A 150 -20.23 18.33 22.19
CA PRO A 150 -21.64 18.60 22.35
C PRO A 150 -21.76 19.97 23.00
N THR A 151 -22.16 20.95 22.21
CA THR A 151 -22.58 22.22 22.73
C THR A 151 -23.75 21.97 23.64
N ASN A 152 -23.53 22.13 24.94
CA ASN A 152 -24.55 22.28 25.97
C ASN A 152 -25.77 21.39 25.76
N ARG A 153 -25.66 20.13 26.21
CA ARG A 153 -26.86 19.47 26.66
C ARG A 153 -27.35 20.26 27.86
N PRO A 154 -28.58 20.84 27.81
CA PRO A 154 -29.16 21.37 29.02
C PRO A 154 -29.21 20.23 30.02
N THR A 155 -28.46 20.36 31.09
CA THR A 155 -28.62 19.50 32.26
C THR A 155 -30.02 19.76 32.79
N VAL A 156 -30.85 18.80 32.57
CA VAL A 156 -32.11 18.72 33.28
C VAL A 156 -31.83 18.18 34.66
#